data_c95f6f371bed1b4881d3365062cf0383
#
_entry.id   c95f6f371bed1b4881d3365062cf0383
#
_cell.length_a   1.000
_cell.length_b   1.000
_cell.length_c   1.000
_cell.angle_alpha   90.00
_cell.angle_beta   90.00
_cell.angle_gamma   90.00
#
_symmetry.space_group_name_H-M   'P 1'
#
loop_
_entity.id
_entity.type
_entity.pdbx_description
1 polymer ?
#
loop_
_entity_poly.entity_id
_entity_poly.type
_entity_poly.pdbx_seq_one_letter_code
_entity_poly.pdbx_strand_id
1 'polypeptide(L)'
;MIYLGKKGLNKTWQQEFPENTKCVHCKGNARIGFVYQEDEKTKDFVSYLHDNDPDHEKFWLHDAVAVAVYFCEGCLEPTALYNQA
;
A
#
# COMPACT_ATOMS: atom_id res chain seq x y z
N MET A 1 -8.83 -5.76 5.19
CA MET A 1 -8.45 -7.21 5.16
C MET A 1 -7.07 -7.36 4.56
N ILE A 2 -6.32 -8.36 4.98
CA ILE A 2 -4.97 -8.62 4.50
C ILE A 2 -4.97 -9.87 3.62
N TYR A 3 -4.34 -9.76 2.46
CA TYR A 3 -4.25 -10.82 1.46
C TYR A 3 -2.78 -11.17 1.23
N LEU A 4 -2.42 -12.43 1.45
CA LEU A 4 -1.02 -12.86 1.33
C LEU A 4 -0.63 -13.13 -0.13
N GLY A 5 0.56 -12.67 -0.50
CA GLY A 5 1.16 -12.96 -1.79
C GLY A 5 0.32 -12.48 -2.97
N LYS A 6 0.31 -13.28 -4.02
CA LYS A 6 -0.38 -12.96 -5.28
C LYS A 6 -1.89 -12.80 -5.15
N LYS A 7 -2.47 -13.34 -4.09
CA LYS A 7 -3.92 -13.22 -3.85
C LYS A 7 -4.39 -11.78 -3.69
N GLY A 8 -3.48 -10.89 -3.31
CA GLY A 8 -3.79 -9.49 -3.09
C GLY A 8 -3.57 -8.59 -4.28
N LEU A 9 -2.94 -9.05 -5.35
CA LEU A 9 -2.55 -8.17 -6.45
C LEU A 9 -3.72 -7.46 -7.12
N ASN A 10 -4.90 -8.07 -7.12
CA ASN A 10 -6.13 -7.46 -7.66
C ASN A 10 -6.98 -6.77 -6.58
N LYS A 11 -6.52 -6.72 -5.34
CA LYS A 11 -7.22 -6.06 -4.23
C LYS A 11 -6.77 -4.61 -4.16
N THR A 12 -7.19 -3.83 -5.12
CA THR A 12 -6.73 -2.47 -5.38
C THR A 12 -7.90 -1.61 -5.83
N TRP A 13 -7.75 -0.29 -5.69
CA TRP A 13 -8.75 0.68 -6.14
C TRP A 13 -8.46 1.22 -7.53
N GLN A 14 -7.33 0.88 -8.11
CA GLN A 14 -6.90 1.32 -9.42
C GLN A 14 -6.34 0.14 -10.21
N GLN A 15 -5.16 0.27 -10.78
CA GLN A 15 -4.53 -0.82 -11.51
C GLN A 15 -4.03 -1.89 -10.53
N GLU A 16 -3.99 -3.13 -10.97
CA GLU A 16 -3.41 -4.21 -10.18
C GLU A 16 -1.99 -3.87 -9.76
N PHE A 17 -1.64 -4.32 -8.55
CA PHE A 17 -0.26 -4.21 -8.08
C PHE A 17 0.64 -5.18 -8.84
N PRO A 18 1.88 -4.79 -9.19
CA PRO A 18 2.81 -5.72 -9.81
C PRO A 18 3.24 -6.80 -8.82
N GLU A 19 3.64 -7.96 -9.33
CA GLU A 19 4.14 -9.06 -8.51
C GLU A 19 5.48 -8.72 -7.86
N ASN A 20 6.29 -7.92 -8.53
CA ASN A 20 7.60 -7.47 -8.07
C ASN A 20 7.72 -5.98 -8.26
N THR A 21 8.54 -5.34 -7.44
CA THR A 21 8.86 -3.93 -7.60
C THR A 21 10.32 -3.68 -7.21
N LYS A 22 10.82 -2.50 -7.53
CA LYS A 22 12.19 -2.12 -7.18
C LYS A 22 12.26 -1.75 -5.69
N CYS A 23 13.20 -2.34 -4.97
CA CYS A 23 13.43 -2.00 -3.57
C CYS A 23 13.86 -0.53 -3.45
N VAL A 24 13.20 0.21 -2.53
CA VAL A 24 13.53 1.62 -2.29
C VAL A 24 14.84 1.81 -1.53
N HIS A 25 15.36 0.74 -0.92
CA HIS A 25 16.57 0.81 -0.09
C HIS A 25 17.83 0.44 -0.88
N CYS A 26 17.83 -0.69 -1.58
CA CYS A 26 19.01 -1.18 -2.28
C CYS A 26 18.84 -1.26 -3.80
N LYS A 27 17.65 -0.94 -4.32
CA LYS A 27 17.28 -1.01 -5.72
C LYS A 27 17.26 -2.43 -6.31
N GLY A 28 17.32 -3.44 -5.46
CA GLY A 28 17.17 -4.83 -5.87
C GLY A 28 15.71 -5.18 -6.15
N ASN A 29 15.45 -6.46 -6.38
CA ASN A 29 14.11 -6.96 -6.66
C ASN A 29 13.35 -7.23 -5.36
N ALA A 30 12.23 -6.54 -5.16
CA ALA A 30 11.34 -6.78 -4.04
C ALA A 30 10.12 -7.57 -4.53
N ARG A 31 9.76 -8.60 -3.77
CA ARG A 31 8.66 -9.51 -4.11
C ARG A 31 7.47 -9.27 -3.21
N ILE A 32 6.27 -9.49 -3.77
CA ILE A 32 5.03 -9.27 -3.02
C ILE A 32 5.00 -10.11 -1.73
N GLY A 33 4.69 -9.44 -0.63
CA GLY A 33 4.45 -10.09 0.64
C GLY A 33 2.96 -10.15 0.92
N PHE A 34 2.31 -9.00 1.01
CA PHE A 34 0.86 -8.96 1.26
C PHE A 34 0.28 -7.63 0.78
N VAL A 35 -1.04 -7.62 0.63
CA VAL A 35 -1.82 -6.42 0.32
C VAL A 35 -2.86 -6.22 1.42
N TYR A 36 -2.93 -5.00 1.94
CA TYR A 36 -4.00 -4.55 2.82
C TYR A 36 -4.96 -3.72 1.98
N GLN A 37 -6.23 -4.08 1.99
CA GLN A 37 -7.26 -3.30 1.32
C GLN A 37 -8.35 -2.91 2.32
N GLU A 38 -8.64 -1.62 2.40
CA GLU A 38 -9.81 -1.10 3.07
C GLU A 38 -11.00 -1.26 2.14
N ASP A 39 -12.11 -1.72 2.68
CA ASP A 39 -13.33 -1.97 1.91
C ASP A 39 -14.55 -1.56 2.74
N GLU A 40 -15.75 -1.83 2.22
CA GLU A 40 -16.99 -1.49 2.91
C GLU A 40 -17.17 -2.14 4.28
N LYS A 41 -16.40 -3.19 4.59
CA LYS A 41 -16.41 -3.87 5.89
C LYS A 41 -15.43 -3.25 6.87
N THR A 42 -14.54 -2.39 6.41
CA THR A 42 -13.59 -1.68 7.25
C THR A 42 -14.34 -0.63 8.06
N LYS A 43 -14.16 -0.61 9.38
CA LYS A 43 -14.83 0.33 10.27
C LYS A 43 -14.02 1.59 10.50
N ASP A 44 -12.69 1.44 10.55
CA ASP A 44 -11.76 2.53 10.79
C ASP A 44 -10.84 2.65 9.58
N PHE A 45 -10.75 3.84 9.02
CA PHE A 45 -9.94 4.10 7.84
C PHE A 45 -8.70 4.90 8.21
N VAL A 46 -7.59 4.58 7.55
CA VAL A 46 -6.34 5.31 7.73
C VAL A 46 -6.52 6.80 7.45
N SER A 47 -7.38 7.13 6.47
CA SER A 47 -7.68 8.52 6.13
C SER A 47 -8.29 9.33 7.29
N TYR A 48 -8.89 8.66 8.27
CA TYR A 48 -9.50 9.34 9.42
C TYR A 48 -8.48 9.74 10.50
N LEU A 49 -7.24 9.27 10.41
CA LEU A 49 -6.25 9.51 11.46
C LEU A 49 -5.79 10.97 11.54
N HIS A 50 -5.78 11.66 10.42
CA HIS A 50 -5.30 13.05 10.35
C HIS A 50 -6.13 13.83 9.34
N ASP A 51 -6.25 15.15 9.58
CA ASP A 51 -6.92 16.04 8.66
C ASP A 51 -5.97 16.54 7.57
N ASN A 52 -6.52 16.81 6.40
CA ASN A 52 -5.80 17.54 5.36
C ASN A 52 -5.83 19.03 5.71
N ASP A 53 -4.68 19.66 5.75
CA ASP A 53 -4.53 21.08 6.03
C ASP A 53 -3.53 21.69 5.03
N PRO A 54 -3.98 21.99 3.80
CA PRO A 54 -3.11 22.56 2.77
C PRO A 54 -2.51 23.90 3.15
N ASP A 55 -3.21 24.70 3.96
CA ASP A 55 -2.74 26.01 4.39
C ASP A 55 -1.48 25.93 5.25
N HIS A 56 -1.29 24.81 5.95
CA HIS A 56 -0.08 24.53 6.74
C HIS A 56 0.81 23.48 6.09
N GLU A 57 0.59 23.20 4.79
CA GLU A 57 1.36 22.23 4.01
C GLU A 57 1.35 20.82 4.62
N LYS A 58 0.21 20.46 5.25
CA LYS A 58 0.01 19.13 5.83
C LYS A 58 -0.99 18.36 4.98
N PHE A 59 -0.53 17.26 4.42
CA PHE A 59 -1.33 16.42 3.54
C PHE A 59 -1.48 15.04 4.15
N TRP A 60 -2.66 14.47 3.96
CA TRP A 60 -2.97 13.12 4.40
C TRP A 60 -3.88 12.44 3.40
N LEU A 61 -4.03 11.15 3.55
CA LEU A 61 -4.91 10.34 2.71
C LEU A 61 -6.36 10.82 2.88
N HIS A 62 -7.14 10.76 1.81
CA HIS A 62 -8.50 11.29 1.80
C HIS A 62 -9.57 10.27 1.43
N ASP A 63 -9.17 9.02 1.11
CA ASP A 63 -10.12 7.98 0.71
C ASP A 63 -9.61 6.61 1.17
N ALA A 64 -10.43 5.57 0.93
CA ALA A 64 -10.04 4.21 1.23
C ALA A 64 -8.75 3.84 0.51
N VAL A 65 -7.86 3.13 1.20
CA VAL A 65 -6.55 2.80 0.66
C VAL A 65 -6.41 1.31 0.37
N ALA A 66 -5.53 1.00 -0.57
CA ALA A 66 -4.98 -0.33 -0.76
C ALA A 66 -3.46 -0.19 -0.75
N VAL A 67 -2.79 -1.02 0.03
CA VAL A 67 -1.34 -0.97 0.20
C VAL A 67 -0.75 -2.35 -0.06
N ALA A 68 0.20 -2.40 -1.00
CA ALA A 68 0.96 -3.61 -1.26
C ALA A 68 2.34 -3.48 -0.61
N VAL A 69 2.71 -4.46 0.19
CA VAL A 69 4.01 -4.48 0.88
C VAL A 69 4.86 -5.59 0.28
N TYR A 70 6.05 -5.20 -0.14
CA TYR A 70 7.02 -6.06 -0.80
C TYR A 70 8.25 -6.20 0.08
N PHE A 71 8.90 -7.35 0.02
CA PHE A 71 10.17 -7.57 0.72
C PHE A 71 11.27 -7.87 -0.28
N CYS A 72 12.38 -7.17 -0.15
CA CYS A 72 13.52 -7.31 -1.04
C CYS A 72 14.20 -8.68 -0.85
N GLU A 73 14.46 -9.37 -1.94
CA GLU A 73 15.14 -10.67 -1.86
C GLU A 73 16.64 -10.53 -1.52
N GLY A 74 17.20 -9.31 -1.67
CA GLY A 74 18.59 -9.05 -1.34
C GLY A 74 18.80 -8.55 0.07
N CYS A 75 18.04 -7.50 0.51
CA CYS A 75 18.25 -6.88 1.82
C CYS A 75 17.10 -7.12 2.81
N LEU A 76 16.01 -7.76 2.40
CA LEU A 76 14.80 -8.04 3.19
C LEU A 76 14.06 -6.80 3.70
N GLU A 77 14.47 -5.60 3.33
CA GLU A 77 13.77 -4.38 3.71
C GLU A 77 12.45 -4.24 2.95
N PRO A 78 11.40 -3.67 3.57
CA PRO A 78 10.11 -3.51 2.93
C PRO A 78 10.07 -2.32 1.99
N THR A 79 9.27 -2.46 0.94
CA THR A 79 8.88 -1.39 0.04
C THR A 79 7.37 -1.46 -0.10
N ALA A 80 6.68 -0.33 -0.09
CA ALA A 80 5.23 -0.28 -0.21
C ALA A 80 4.81 0.54 -1.42
N LEU A 81 3.77 0.06 -2.09
CA LEU A 81 3.03 0.79 -3.10
C LEU A 81 1.60 0.95 -2.60
N TYR A 82 0.94 2.05 -2.94
CA TYR A 82 -0.44 2.23 -2.52
C TYR A 82 -1.25 2.96 -3.57
N ASN A 83 -2.58 2.84 -3.44
CA ASN A 83 -3.51 3.69 -4.16
C ASN A 83 -4.74 3.96 -3.29
N GLN A 84 -5.54 4.93 -3.70
CA GLN A 84 -6.78 5.31 -3.05
C GLN A 84 -7.95 5.17 -4.00
N ALA A 85 -9.11 4.95 -3.43
CA ALA A 85 -10.36 4.88 -4.19
C ALA A 85 -10.70 6.19 -4.92
#